data_7d16a1e0ce42694cbe8baabfe515affb
#
_entry.id   7d16a1e0ce42694cbe8baabfe515affb
#
_cell.length_a   1.000
_cell.length_b   1.000
_cell.length_c   1.000
_cell.angle_alpha   90.00
_cell.angle_beta   90.00
_cell.angle_gamma   90.00
#
_symmetry.space_group_name_H-M   'P 1'
#
loop_
_entity.id
_entity.type
_entity.pdbx_description
1 polymer ?
#
loop_
_entity_poly.entity_id
_entity_poly.type
_entity_poly.pdbx_seq_one_letter_code
_entity_poly.pdbx_strand_id
1 'polypeptide(L)'
;MLLLIKKLPQPGRSTLRERHLSSPFVANLWLSIAIFDLMIYWGIYLRFKLLAGNVVICDRYIDDTRLDFKRNFPDVSFENYFLWRFLEWSVPAPDVSFLLWVPVDVSLQRSIEKNEPFPDDEETLQWRLTSYMDEKLFPSDCYIRIDCQQDIDTISSQVKSHIMAASQKSSL
;
A
#
# COMPACT_ATOMS: atom_id res chain seq x y z
N MET A 1 -4.29 22.06 12.18
CA MET A 1 -4.13 20.68 11.71
C MET A 1 -3.46 19.74 12.73
N LEU A 2 -2.42 20.12 13.45
CA LEU A 2 -1.72 19.28 14.46
C LEU A 2 -2.55 18.91 15.72
N LEU A 3 -3.63 19.62 16.04
CA LEU A 3 -4.46 19.35 17.23
C LEU A 3 -5.54 18.25 17.01
N LEU A 4 -5.88 17.95 15.74
CA LEU A 4 -6.81 16.86 15.40
C LEU A 4 -6.14 15.49 15.43
N ILE A 5 -4.83 15.43 15.18
CA ILE A 5 -4.05 14.18 15.13
C ILE A 5 -3.96 13.52 16.52
N LYS A 6 -4.01 14.30 17.62
CA LYS A 6 -3.96 13.78 19.00
C LYS A 6 -5.22 13.02 19.45
N LYS A 7 -6.33 13.09 18.68
CA LYS A 7 -7.59 12.37 18.96
C LYS A 7 -7.89 11.24 18.00
N LEU A 8 -7.03 10.97 17.03
CA LEU A 8 -7.21 9.81 16.16
C LEU A 8 -6.89 8.53 16.95
N PRO A 9 -7.75 7.51 16.87
CA PRO A 9 -7.46 6.21 17.48
C PRO A 9 -6.12 5.70 16.94
N GLN A 10 -5.32 5.12 17.83
CA GLN A 10 -4.03 4.56 17.45
C GLN A 10 -4.19 3.51 16.35
N PRO A 11 -3.22 3.36 15.42
CA PRO A 11 -3.26 2.30 14.43
C PRO A 11 -3.28 0.94 15.16
N GLY A 12 -4.23 0.12 14.79
CA GLY A 12 -4.53 -1.15 15.43
C GLY A 12 -6.04 -1.32 15.60
N ARG A 13 -6.52 -2.56 15.74
CA ARG A 13 -7.93 -2.86 16.05
C ARG A 13 -8.29 -2.24 17.41
N SER A 14 -8.86 -1.05 17.43
CA SER A 14 -9.46 -0.51 18.63
C SER A 14 -10.99 -0.62 18.52
N THR A 15 -11.62 -1.17 19.54
CA THR A 15 -13.09 -1.28 19.67
C THR A 15 -13.80 0.08 19.52
N LEU A 16 -13.11 1.17 19.81
CA LEU A 16 -13.59 2.54 19.61
C LEU A 16 -13.62 2.92 18.11
N ARG A 17 -12.64 2.50 17.32
CA ARG A 17 -12.61 2.72 15.87
C ARG A 17 -13.75 1.96 15.18
N GLU A 18 -13.96 0.70 15.56
CA GLU A 18 -15.06 -0.11 15.03
C GLU A 18 -16.43 0.51 15.36
N ARG A 19 -16.62 1.05 16.57
CA ARG A 19 -17.87 1.74 16.95
C ARG A 19 -18.10 3.03 16.17
N HIS A 20 -17.07 3.83 15.91
CA HIS A 20 -17.23 5.09 15.16
C HIS A 20 -17.39 4.87 13.66
N LEU A 21 -16.78 3.84 13.09
CA LEU A 21 -16.89 3.50 11.68
C LEU A 21 -18.08 2.58 11.36
N SER A 22 -18.83 2.12 12.37
CA SER A 22 -20.05 1.33 12.17
C SER A 22 -21.19 2.09 11.49
N SER A 23 -21.16 3.43 11.51
CA SER A 23 -22.10 4.23 10.73
C SER A 23 -21.66 4.31 9.27
N PRO A 24 -22.48 3.84 8.30
CA PRO A 24 -22.12 3.92 6.87
C PRO A 24 -21.80 5.34 6.41
N PHE A 25 -22.49 6.33 6.97
CA PHE A 25 -22.22 7.74 6.65
C PHE A 25 -20.83 8.18 7.10
N VAL A 26 -20.43 7.82 8.32
CA VAL A 26 -19.11 8.16 8.87
C VAL A 26 -18.00 7.43 8.11
N ALA A 27 -18.20 6.16 7.79
CA ALA A 27 -17.25 5.37 6.98
C ALA A 27 -17.05 5.99 5.59
N ASN A 28 -18.15 6.35 4.92
CA ASN A 28 -18.12 6.98 3.59
C ASN A 28 -17.45 8.36 3.62
N LEU A 29 -17.74 9.18 4.63
CA LEU A 29 -17.11 10.49 4.79
C LEU A 29 -15.60 10.33 5.04
N TRP A 30 -15.22 9.43 5.93
CA TRP A 30 -13.82 9.16 6.24
C TRP A 30 -13.05 8.68 5.00
N LEU A 31 -13.60 7.70 4.27
CA LEU A 31 -13.04 7.20 3.02
C LEU A 31 -12.88 8.32 1.99
N SER A 32 -13.89 9.17 1.83
CA SER A 32 -13.83 10.30 0.89
C SER A 32 -12.70 11.27 1.23
N ILE A 33 -12.52 11.58 2.52
CA ILE A 33 -11.43 12.45 3.00
C ILE A 33 -10.08 11.76 2.77
N ALA A 34 -9.95 10.48 3.09
CA ALA A 34 -8.72 9.73 2.89
C ALA A 34 -8.34 9.65 1.39
N ILE A 35 -9.30 9.35 0.52
CA ILE A 35 -9.07 9.32 -0.93
C ILE A 35 -8.65 10.71 -1.44
N PHE A 36 -9.28 11.77 -0.97
CA PHE A 36 -8.92 13.14 -1.36
C PHE A 36 -7.50 13.52 -0.93
N ASP A 37 -7.08 13.14 0.27
CA ASP A 37 -5.72 13.35 0.76
C ASP A 37 -4.70 12.60 -0.12
N LEU A 38 -4.98 11.35 -0.47
CA LEU A 38 -4.15 10.57 -1.39
C LEU A 38 -4.07 11.18 -2.79
N MET A 39 -5.16 11.76 -3.29
CA MET A 39 -5.17 12.48 -4.56
C MET A 39 -4.21 13.67 -4.55
N ILE A 40 -4.19 14.45 -3.48
CA ILE A 40 -3.27 15.57 -3.33
C ILE A 40 -1.83 15.05 -3.28
N TYR A 41 -1.58 14.02 -2.49
CA TYR A 41 -0.24 13.51 -2.29
C TYR A 41 0.30 12.77 -3.53
N TRP A 42 -0.44 11.80 -4.06
CA TRP A 42 0.02 11.00 -5.20
C TRP A 42 -0.31 11.65 -6.55
N GLY A 43 -1.51 12.21 -6.70
CA GLY A 43 -1.92 12.81 -7.96
C GLY A 43 -1.24 14.15 -8.26
N ILE A 44 -0.90 14.95 -7.25
CA ILE A 44 -0.31 16.27 -7.43
C ILE A 44 1.16 16.29 -7.00
N TYR A 45 1.46 16.07 -5.71
CA TYR A 45 2.81 16.22 -5.18
C TYR A 45 3.80 15.26 -5.83
N LEU A 46 3.44 13.98 -5.98
CA LEU A 46 4.28 12.98 -6.63
C LEU A 46 4.58 13.36 -8.08
N ARG A 47 3.58 13.84 -8.82
CA ARG A 47 3.80 14.32 -10.21
C ARG A 47 4.78 15.50 -10.28
N PHE A 48 4.70 16.45 -9.35
CA PHE A 48 5.68 17.52 -9.29
C PHE A 48 7.10 17.02 -9.07
N LYS A 49 7.26 16.00 -8.20
CA LYS A 49 8.58 15.37 -7.99
C LYS A 49 9.11 14.70 -9.25
N LEU A 50 8.27 13.97 -9.95
CA LEU A 50 8.64 13.30 -11.20
C LEU A 50 8.97 14.31 -12.31
N LEU A 51 8.16 15.36 -12.47
CA LEU A 51 8.42 16.43 -13.44
C LEU A 51 9.71 17.21 -13.13
N ALA A 52 10.10 17.30 -11.87
CA ALA A 52 11.37 17.88 -11.45
C ALA A 52 12.58 16.94 -11.68
N GLY A 53 12.38 15.78 -12.32
CA GLY A 53 13.44 14.81 -12.62
C GLY A 53 13.89 13.95 -11.45
N ASN A 54 13.10 13.88 -10.36
CA ASN A 54 13.44 13.03 -9.23
C ASN A 54 13.05 11.58 -9.47
N VAL A 55 13.89 10.67 -9.01
CA VAL A 55 13.51 9.26 -8.81
C VAL A 55 12.75 9.18 -7.50
N VAL A 56 11.57 8.56 -7.53
CA VAL A 56 10.71 8.41 -6.35
C VAL A 56 10.52 6.93 -6.04
N ILE A 57 10.76 6.57 -4.80
CA ILE A 57 10.51 5.22 -4.27
C ILE A 57 9.31 5.32 -3.34
N CYS A 58 8.26 4.58 -3.66
CA CYS A 58 7.08 4.46 -2.82
C CYS A 58 7.15 3.15 -2.03
N ASP A 59 7.22 3.24 -0.71
CA ASP A 59 6.97 2.12 0.18
C ASP A 59 5.46 2.08 0.44
N ARG A 60 4.79 1.10 -0.17
CA ARG A 60 3.34 1.00 -0.33
C ARG A 60 2.76 2.06 -1.27
N TYR A 61 1.79 1.67 -2.06
CA TYR A 61 1.16 2.54 -3.05
C TYR A 61 -0.34 2.26 -3.15
N ILE A 62 -0.96 2.55 -4.30
CA ILE A 62 -2.41 2.48 -4.48
C ILE A 62 -3.00 1.09 -4.19
N ASP A 63 -2.27 0.03 -4.54
CA ASP A 63 -2.74 -1.35 -4.35
C ASP A 63 -2.77 -1.76 -2.88
N ASP A 64 -1.76 -1.34 -2.10
CA ASP A 64 -1.78 -1.50 -0.64
C ASP A 64 -2.96 -0.76 -0.02
N THR A 65 -3.23 0.47 -0.46
CA THR A 65 -4.37 1.24 0.01
C THR A 65 -5.69 0.57 -0.34
N ARG A 66 -5.80 0.00 -1.55
CA ARG A 66 -6.98 -0.77 -1.96
C ARG A 66 -7.21 -1.96 -1.03
N LEU A 67 -6.18 -2.72 -0.71
CA LEU A 67 -6.26 -3.83 0.23
C LEU A 67 -6.63 -3.34 1.64
N ASP A 68 -5.98 -2.29 2.13
CA ASP A 68 -6.28 -1.72 3.45
C ASP A 68 -7.74 -1.24 3.55
N PHE A 69 -8.26 -0.62 2.51
CA PHE A 69 -9.67 -0.21 2.49
C PHE A 69 -10.62 -1.41 2.44
N LYS A 70 -10.32 -2.44 1.63
CA LYS A 70 -11.10 -3.68 1.62
C LYS A 70 -11.15 -4.37 2.97
N ARG A 71 -10.02 -4.43 3.67
CA ARG A 71 -9.95 -5.05 5.00
C ARG A 71 -10.68 -4.25 6.07
N ASN A 72 -10.54 -2.93 6.04
CA ASN A 72 -11.11 -2.07 7.07
C ASN A 72 -12.57 -1.70 6.83
N PHE A 73 -13.04 -1.78 5.59
CA PHE A 73 -14.40 -1.41 5.18
C PHE A 73 -15.01 -2.47 4.25
N PRO A 74 -15.18 -3.71 4.72
CA PRO A 74 -15.60 -4.83 3.87
C PRO A 74 -17.00 -4.62 3.25
N ASP A 75 -17.86 -3.87 3.94
CA ASP A 75 -19.24 -3.60 3.52
C ASP A 75 -19.35 -2.40 2.57
N VAL A 76 -18.22 -1.72 2.28
CA VAL A 76 -18.22 -0.50 1.45
C VAL A 76 -17.59 -0.78 0.10
N SER A 77 -18.36 -0.63 -0.96
CA SER A 77 -17.88 -0.77 -2.36
C SER A 77 -17.22 0.54 -2.83
N PHE A 78 -16.16 0.98 -2.14
CA PHE A 78 -15.48 2.24 -2.43
C PHE A 78 -14.88 2.31 -3.85
N GLU A 79 -14.56 1.17 -4.45
CA GLU A 79 -14.04 1.08 -5.82
C GLU A 79 -15.03 1.63 -6.84
N ASN A 80 -16.34 1.67 -6.51
CA ASN A 80 -17.38 2.29 -7.32
C ASN A 80 -17.47 3.81 -7.13
N TYR A 81 -16.75 4.38 -6.18
CA TYR A 81 -16.79 5.82 -5.94
C TYR A 81 -16.09 6.57 -7.05
N PHE A 82 -16.69 7.67 -7.49
CA PHE A 82 -16.07 8.56 -8.46
C PHE A 82 -14.69 9.04 -8.00
N LEU A 83 -14.55 9.37 -6.70
CA LEU A 83 -13.28 9.80 -6.13
C LEU A 83 -12.20 8.71 -6.21
N TRP A 84 -12.54 7.44 -5.98
CA TRP A 84 -11.58 6.34 -6.10
C TRP A 84 -11.13 6.17 -7.56
N ARG A 85 -12.07 6.14 -8.50
CA ARG A 85 -11.75 6.03 -9.92
C ARG A 85 -10.93 7.21 -10.43
N PHE A 86 -11.21 8.41 -9.90
CA PHE A 86 -10.42 9.59 -10.23
C PHE A 86 -9.01 9.51 -9.61
N LEU A 87 -8.86 8.99 -8.39
CA LEU A 87 -7.57 8.69 -7.79
C LEU A 87 -6.77 7.73 -8.68
N GLU A 88 -7.33 6.58 -9.05
CA GLU A 88 -6.69 5.59 -9.94
C GLU A 88 -6.21 6.22 -11.26
N TRP A 89 -7.02 7.09 -11.83
CA TRP A 89 -6.65 7.80 -13.06
C TRP A 89 -5.55 8.86 -12.83
N SER A 90 -5.55 9.54 -11.70
CA SER A 90 -4.63 10.65 -11.41
C SER A 90 -3.26 10.20 -10.94
N VAL A 91 -3.15 9.02 -10.36
CA VAL A 91 -1.90 8.49 -9.79
C VAL A 91 -0.94 8.07 -10.90
N PRO A 92 0.33 8.48 -10.87
CA PRO A 92 1.34 8.03 -11.83
C PRO A 92 1.50 6.51 -11.80
N ALA A 93 1.53 5.87 -12.96
CA ALA A 93 1.90 4.46 -13.02
C ALA A 93 3.38 4.30 -12.65
N PRO A 94 3.76 3.32 -11.82
CA PRO A 94 5.16 3.07 -11.50
C PRO A 94 5.88 2.45 -12.70
N ASP A 95 7.13 2.84 -12.92
CA ASP A 95 7.97 2.22 -13.95
C ASP A 95 8.34 0.78 -13.61
N VAL A 96 8.46 0.48 -12.30
CA VAL A 96 8.73 -0.85 -11.76
C VAL A 96 8.00 -1.04 -10.45
N SER A 97 7.35 -2.17 -10.30
CA SER A 97 6.68 -2.57 -9.05
C SER A 97 7.28 -3.88 -8.54
N PHE A 98 7.65 -3.90 -7.26
CA PHE A 98 8.18 -5.07 -6.59
C PHE A 98 7.19 -5.58 -5.53
N LEU A 99 6.97 -6.88 -5.51
CA LEU A 99 6.36 -7.59 -4.40
C LEU A 99 7.43 -8.35 -3.64
N LEU A 100 7.88 -7.76 -2.53
CA LEU A 100 8.82 -8.39 -1.60
C LEU A 100 8.02 -9.27 -0.65
N TRP A 101 8.14 -10.58 -0.77
CA TRP A 101 7.32 -11.50 0.00
C TRP A 101 8.16 -12.45 0.86
N VAL A 102 7.59 -12.86 1.98
CA VAL A 102 8.10 -13.91 2.87
C VAL A 102 6.93 -14.74 3.36
N PRO A 103 7.13 -15.98 3.78
CA PRO A 103 6.13 -16.76 4.53
C PRO A 103 5.69 -16.01 5.79
N VAL A 104 4.44 -16.25 6.21
CA VAL A 104 3.82 -15.52 7.33
C VAL A 104 4.57 -15.74 8.64
N ASP A 105 5.01 -16.95 8.92
CA ASP A 105 5.80 -17.30 10.10
C ASP A 105 7.12 -16.51 10.16
N VAL A 106 7.81 -16.35 9.03
CA VAL A 106 9.03 -15.53 8.90
C VAL A 106 8.72 -14.06 9.13
N SER A 107 7.58 -13.57 8.61
CA SER A 107 7.15 -12.19 8.83
C SER A 107 6.89 -11.90 10.31
N LEU A 108 6.17 -12.79 10.99
CA LEU A 108 5.88 -12.70 12.42
C LEU A 108 7.17 -12.71 13.26
N GLN A 109 8.09 -13.61 12.97
CA GLN A 109 9.37 -13.67 13.66
C GLN A 109 10.15 -12.36 13.50
N ARG A 110 10.25 -11.82 12.28
CA ARG A 110 10.93 -10.55 12.00
C ARG A 110 10.29 -9.36 12.71
N SER A 111 8.96 -9.35 12.80
CA SER A 111 8.20 -8.31 13.51
C SER A 111 8.52 -8.32 15.00
N ILE A 112 8.62 -9.50 15.61
CA ILE A 112 9.04 -9.67 17.01
C ILE A 112 10.49 -9.20 17.22
N GLU A 113 11.40 -9.64 16.35
CA GLU A 113 12.83 -9.28 16.43
C GLU A 113 13.05 -7.77 16.31
N LYS A 114 12.28 -7.10 15.44
CA LYS A 114 12.32 -5.63 15.26
C LYS A 114 11.59 -4.88 16.36
N ASN A 115 10.86 -5.56 17.24
CA ASN A 115 10.00 -4.96 18.26
C ASN A 115 9.05 -3.92 17.66
N GLU A 116 8.34 -4.31 16.60
CA GLU A 116 7.40 -3.41 15.91
C GLU A 116 6.32 -2.94 16.88
N PRO A 117 6.02 -1.64 16.92
CA PRO A 117 5.06 -1.10 17.90
C PRO A 117 3.62 -1.54 17.63
N PHE A 118 3.29 -1.92 16.39
CA PHE A 118 1.95 -2.32 15.96
C PHE A 118 2.05 -3.43 14.90
N PRO A 119 2.43 -4.66 15.32
CA PRO A 119 2.56 -5.77 14.38
C PRO A 119 1.18 -6.17 13.85
N ASP A 120 1.12 -6.50 12.56
CA ASP A 120 -0.05 -7.17 12.00
C ASP A 120 -0.18 -8.57 12.62
N ASP A 121 -1.40 -9.02 12.88
CA ASP A 121 -1.67 -10.38 13.32
C ASP A 121 -1.50 -11.39 12.16
N GLU A 122 -1.34 -12.67 12.50
CA GLU A 122 -1.15 -13.76 11.56
C GLU A 122 -2.26 -13.80 10.50
N GLU A 123 -3.51 -13.62 10.91
CA GLU A 123 -4.67 -13.59 10.00
C GLU A 123 -4.55 -12.46 8.97
N THR A 124 -4.13 -11.27 9.41
CA THR A 124 -3.93 -10.11 8.52
C THR A 124 -2.79 -10.35 7.54
N LEU A 125 -1.66 -10.88 7.99
CA LEU A 125 -0.52 -11.20 7.15
C LEU A 125 -0.87 -12.27 6.11
N GLN A 126 -1.57 -13.33 6.52
CA GLN A 126 -2.02 -14.39 5.62
C GLN A 126 -3.01 -13.85 4.59
N TRP A 127 -3.96 -13.03 5.00
CA TRP A 127 -4.92 -12.40 4.11
C TRP A 127 -4.22 -11.49 3.08
N ARG A 128 -3.27 -10.65 3.50
CA ARG A 128 -2.49 -9.80 2.60
C ARG A 128 -1.71 -10.63 1.58
N LEU A 129 -0.96 -11.62 2.05
CA LEU A 129 -0.17 -12.49 1.18
C LEU A 129 -1.06 -13.19 0.15
N THR A 130 -2.17 -13.78 0.59
CA THR A 130 -3.13 -14.43 -0.31
C THR A 130 -3.72 -13.45 -1.31
N SER A 131 -4.05 -12.22 -0.88
CA SER A 131 -4.58 -11.19 -1.77
C SER A 131 -3.59 -10.76 -2.86
N TYR A 132 -2.31 -10.60 -2.54
CA TYR A 132 -1.27 -10.27 -3.52
C TYR A 132 -0.92 -11.43 -4.45
N MET A 133 -1.18 -12.66 -4.03
CA MET A 133 -1.00 -13.86 -4.86
C MET A 133 -2.22 -14.20 -5.72
N ASP A 134 -3.36 -13.54 -5.50
CA ASP A 134 -4.57 -13.73 -6.30
C ASP A 134 -4.42 -13.02 -7.65
N GLU A 135 -4.27 -13.81 -8.72
CA GLU A 135 -4.10 -13.30 -10.09
C GLU A 135 -5.32 -12.55 -10.64
N LYS A 136 -6.48 -12.68 -10.01
CA LYS A 136 -7.68 -11.89 -10.38
C LYS A 136 -7.58 -10.46 -9.86
N LEU A 137 -6.93 -10.26 -8.71
CA LEU A 137 -6.71 -8.95 -8.12
C LEU A 137 -5.43 -8.31 -8.65
N PHE A 138 -4.36 -9.10 -8.74
CA PHE A 138 -3.04 -8.65 -9.17
C PHE A 138 -2.44 -9.67 -10.16
N PRO A 139 -2.64 -9.45 -11.47
CA PRO A 139 -2.01 -10.28 -12.49
C PRO A 139 -0.51 -10.42 -12.29
N SER A 140 0.04 -11.57 -12.66
CA SER A 140 1.45 -11.92 -12.40
C SER A 140 2.47 -10.99 -13.04
N ASP A 141 2.06 -10.21 -14.03
CA ASP A 141 2.86 -9.19 -14.73
C ASP A 141 2.85 -7.82 -14.04
N CYS A 142 1.96 -7.59 -13.06
CA CYS A 142 1.91 -6.33 -12.32
C CYS A 142 3.10 -6.11 -11.39
N TYR A 143 3.72 -7.20 -10.90
CA TYR A 143 4.79 -7.15 -9.92
C TYR A 143 5.95 -8.09 -10.24
N ILE A 144 7.16 -7.60 -10.05
CA ILE A 144 8.34 -8.45 -9.95
C ILE A 144 8.36 -9.04 -8.54
N ARG A 145 8.07 -10.34 -8.44
CA ARG A 145 8.00 -11.06 -7.17
C ARG A 145 9.39 -11.47 -6.73
N ILE A 146 9.81 -11.04 -5.55
CA ILE A 146 11.13 -11.35 -4.97
C ILE A 146 10.91 -12.08 -3.64
N ASP A 147 11.48 -13.27 -3.53
CA ASP A 147 11.55 -14.03 -2.28
C ASP A 147 12.58 -13.40 -1.35
N CYS A 148 12.11 -12.86 -0.24
CA CYS A 148 12.93 -12.19 0.76
C CYS A 148 13.41 -13.13 1.89
N GLN A 149 13.36 -14.46 1.71
CA GLN A 149 14.05 -15.41 2.57
C GLN A 149 15.54 -15.48 2.27
N GLN A 150 15.96 -15.00 1.09
CA GLN A 150 17.35 -14.93 0.67
C GLN A 150 18.13 -13.88 1.50
N ASP A 151 19.45 -13.87 1.34
CA ASP A 151 20.30 -12.84 1.96
C ASP A 151 20.04 -11.45 1.34
N ILE A 152 20.33 -10.41 2.13
CA ILE A 152 20.01 -9.02 1.76
C ILE A 152 20.80 -8.55 0.53
N ASP A 153 22.00 -9.05 0.32
CA ASP A 153 22.85 -8.65 -0.82
C ASP A 153 22.29 -9.23 -2.11
N THR A 154 21.82 -10.47 -2.08
CA THR A 154 21.14 -11.11 -3.21
C THR A 154 19.85 -10.38 -3.57
N ILE A 155 18.99 -10.07 -2.59
CA ILE A 155 17.75 -9.30 -2.79
C ILE A 155 18.07 -7.92 -3.38
N SER A 156 19.04 -7.21 -2.79
CA SER A 156 19.46 -5.89 -3.27
C SER A 156 19.99 -5.93 -4.71
N SER A 157 20.74 -6.96 -5.06
CA SER A 157 21.27 -7.15 -6.42
C SER A 157 20.15 -7.41 -7.43
N GLN A 158 19.16 -8.23 -7.08
CA GLN A 158 17.98 -8.47 -7.92
C GLN A 158 17.20 -7.18 -8.16
N VAL A 159 16.88 -6.43 -7.09
CA VAL A 159 16.17 -5.15 -7.20
C VAL A 159 16.93 -4.18 -8.10
N LYS A 160 18.24 -4.01 -7.88
CA LYS A 160 19.08 -3.11 -8.69
C LYS A 160 19.09 -3.50 -10.16
N SER A 161 19.19 -4.79 -10.48
CA SER A 161 19.21 -5.26 -11.87
C SER A 161 17.93 -4.92 -12.61
N HIS A 162 16.77 -5.08 -11.97
CA HIS A 162 15.48 -4.73 -12.55
C HIS A 162 15.30 -3.21 -12.74
N ILE A 163 15.73 -2.40 -11.77
CA ILE A 163 15.71 -0.94 -11.89
C ILE A 163 16.59 -0.46 -13.06
N MET A 164 17.80 -1.01 -13.19
CA MET A 164 18.69 -0.66 -14.30
C MET A 164 18.09 -1.03 -15.66
N ALA A 165 17.47 -2.20 -15.77
CA ALA A 165 16.82 -2.64 -16.99
C ALA A 165 15.62 -1.74 -17.37
N ALA A 166 14.84 -1.29 -16.39
CA ALA A 166 13.73 -0.36 -16.62
C ALA A 166 14.23 1.02 -17.06
N SER A 167 15.28 1.56 -16.43
CA SER A 167 15.88 2.85 -16.79
C SER A 167 16.40 2.87 -18.21
N GLN A 168 16.98 1.77 -18.72
CA GLN A 168 17.43 1.69 -20.10
C GLN A 168 16.28 1.71 -21.11
N LYS A 169 15.13 1.12 -20.79
CA LYS A 169 13.94 1.14 -21.65
C LYS A 169 13.29 2.53 -21.75
N SER A 170 13.38 3.34 -20.69
CA SER A 170 12.82 4.68 -20.65
C SER A 170 13.68 5.71 -21.41
N SER A 171 14.90 5.35 -21.79
CA SER A 171 15.86 6.24 -22.50
C SER A 171 15.87 6.05 -24.02
N LEU A 172 15.04 5.12 -24.54
CA LEU A 172 14.82 4.83 -25.96
C LEU A 172 13.47 5.38 -26.43
#